data_9ae1e5d715620caf262fee097eff8969
#
_entry.id   9ae1e5d715620caf262fee097eff8969
#
_cell.length_a   1.000
_cell.length_b   1.000
_cell.length_c   1.000
_cell.angle_alpha   90.00
_cell.angle_beta   90.00
_cell.angle_gamma   90.00
#
_symmetry.space_group_name_H-M   'P 1'
#
loop_
_entity.id
_entity.type
_entity.pdbx_description
1 polymer ?
#
loop_
_entity_poly.entity_id
_entity_poly.type
_entity_poly.pdbx_seq_one_letter_code
_entity_poly.pdbx_strand_id
1 'polypeptide(L)'
;MMKKFIKAALWIVLGAMFIMAGGAKLMGQHSQVEHFAQWGYPLWFLYLTGIIEVGGGICLFIPKAQFYGIVVLSITMVGAALTHLRAGEMSAFPVPVVLLALLLMLAWTMRHPVRKD
;
A
#
# COMPACT_ATOMS: atom_id res chain seq x y z
N MET A 1 24.63 9.74 1.62
CA MET A 1 24.28 9.70 0.21
C MET A 1 23.48 8.49 -0.15
N MET A 2 24.01 7.29 0.06
CA MET A 2 23.26 6.09 -0.27
C MET A 2 21.92 6.03 0.43
N LYS A 3 21.84 6.49 1.66
CA LYS A 3 20.57 6.49 2.39
C LYS A 3 19.51 7.35 1.72
N LYS A 4 19.92 8.46 1.12
CA LYS A 4 18.98 9.31 0.40
C LYS A 4 18.43 8.63 -0.84
N PHE A 5 19.29 7.94 -1.57
CA PHE A 5 18.85 7.18 -2.74
C PHE A 5 17.89 6.08 -2.37
N ILE A 6 18.24 5.33 -1.31
CA ILE A 6 17.38 4.23 -0.88
C ILE A 6 16.02 4.77 -0.44
N LYS A 7 16.02 5.86 0.32
CA LYS A 7 14.78 6.46 0.79
C LYS A 7 13.93 6.95 -0.37
N ALA A 8 14.55 7.67 -1.31
CA ALA A 8 13.84 8.16 -2.49
C ALA A 8 13.29 7.00 -3.31
N ALA A 9 14.09 5.95 -3.49
CA ALA A 9 13.67 4.78 -4.23
C ALA A 9 12.46 4.12 -3.55
N LEU A 10 12.46 4.04 -2.22
CA LEU A 10 11.34 3.44 -1.50
C LEU A 10 10.05 4.24 -1.71
N TRP A 11 10.12 5.57 -1.63
CA TRP A 11 8.94 6.40 -1.88
C TRP A 11 8.39 6.16 -3.29
N ILE A 12 9.28 6.15 -4.27
CA ILE A 12 8.89 5.99 -5.67
C ILE A 12 8.33 4.60 -5.93
N VAL A 13 9.04 3.57 -5.47
CA VAL A 13 8.63 2.19 -5.72
C VAL A 13 7.30 1.89 -5.03
N LEU A 14 7.18 2.26 -3.75
CA LEU A 14 5.94 2.00 -3.03
C LEU A 14 4.77 2.76 -3.63
N GLY A 15 4.99 4.04 -3.96
CA GLY A 15 3.93 4.83 -4.58
C GLY A 15 3.46 4.21 -5.88
N ALA A 16 4.42 3.82 -6.73
CA ALA A 16 4.09 3.21 -8.01
C ALA A 16 3.36 1.88 -7.82
N MET A 17 3.81 1.06 -6.88
CA MET A 17 3.16 -0.23 -6.63
C MET A 17 1.70 -0.07 -6.22
N PHE A 18 1.44 0.87 -5.31
CA PHE A 18 0.06 1.08 -4.85
C PHE A 18 -0.81 1.69 -5.92
N ILE A 19 -0.25 2.59 -6.74
CA ILE A 19 -1.01 3.15 -7.87
C ILE A 19 -1.35 2.04 -8.85
N MET A 20 -0.42 1.16 -9.16
CA MET A 20 -0.67 0.06 -10.07
C MET A 20 -1.69 -0.93 -9.50
N ALA A 21 -1.55 -1.28 -8.23
CA ALA A 21 -2.47 -2.21 -7.58
C ALA A 21 -3.89 -1.64 -7.52
N GLY A 22 -3.98 -0.37 -7.13
CA GLY A 22 -5.27 0.29 -7.08
C GLY A 22 -5.88 0.48 -8.45
N GLY A 23 -5.04 0.81 -9.44
CA GLY A 23 -5.49 0.94 -10.82
C GLY A 23 -6.08 -0.36 -11.35
N ALA A 24 -5.43 -1.48 -11.05
CA ALA A 24 -5.94 -2.79 -11.45
C ALA A 24 -7.33 -3.05 -10.87
N LYS A 25 -7.53 -2.64 -9.60
CA LYS A 25 -8.84 -2.80 -8.96
C LYS A 25 -9.89 -1.90 -9.61
N LEU A 26 -9.52 -0.65 -9.91
CA LEU A 26 -10.44 0.29 -10.54
C LEU A 26 -10.82 -0.15 -11.96
N MET A 27 -9.91 -0.82 -12.65
CA MET A 27 -10.19 -1.36 -13.97
C MET A 27 -11.01 -2.63 -13.92
N GLY A 28 -11.24 -3.17 -12.73
CA GLY A 28 -12.04 -4.38 -12.57
C GLY A 28 -11.37 -5.60 -13.18
N GLN A 29 -10.04 -5.71 -13.02
CA GLN A 29 -9.34 -6.88 -13.55
C GLN A 29 -9.93 -8.15 -12.98
N HIS A 30 -10.05 -9.16 -13.86
CA HIS A 30 -10.75 -10.40 -13.52
C HIS A 30 -10.21 -11.04 -12.23
N SER A 31 -8.89 -11.11 -12.08
CA SER A 31 -8.30 -11.73 -10.89
C SER A 31 -8.66 -10.98 -9.61
N GLN A 32 -8.73 -9.65 -9.67
CA GLN A 32 -9.10 -8.84 -8.52
C GLN A 32 -10.55 -9.05 -8.14
N VAL A 33 -11.42 -9.08 -9.14
CA VAL A 33 -12.85 -9.31 -8.91
C VAL A 33 -13.07 -10.68 -8.29
N GLU A 34 -12.38 -11.69 -8.81
CA GLU A 34 -12.49 -13.04 -8.27
C GLU A 34 -12.03 -13.14 -6.83
N HIS A 35 -10.89 -12.53 -6.52
CA HIS A 35 -10.37 -12.59 -5.17
C HIS A 35 -11.34 -11.96 -4.17
N PHE A 36 -11.85 -10.77 -4.50
CA PHE A 36 -12.77 -10.09 -3.59
C PHE A 36 -14.05 -10.90 -3.41
N ALA A 37 -14.55 -11.51 -4.50
CA ALA A 37 -15.74 -12.35 -4.41
C ALA A 37 -15.49 -13.57 -3.51
N GLN A 38 -14.32 -14.20 -3.65
CA GLN A 38 -13.97 -15.35 -2.83
C GLN A 38 -13.88 -14.97 -1.35
N TRP A 39 -13.44 -13.75 -1.06
CA TRP A 39 -13.37 -13.28 0.32
C TRP A 39 -14.71 -12.85 0.88
N GLY A 40 -15.74 -12.78 0.04
CA GLY A 40 -17.07 -12.38 0.45
C GLY A 40 -17.27 -10.87 0.46
N TYR A 41 -16.41 -10.13 -0.20
CA TYR A 41 -16.53 -8.68 -0.25
C TYR A 41 -17.34 -8.24 -1.46
N PRO A 42 -18.19 -7.22 -1.31
CA PRO A 42 -18.97 -6.73 -2.45
C PRO A 42 -18.10 -5.98 -3.46
N LEU A 43 -18.61 -5.90 -4.69
CA LEU A 43 -17.86 -5.27 -5.79
C LEU A 43 -17.51 -3.81 -5.50
N TRP A 44 -18.44 -3.07 -4.86
CA TRP A 44 -18.15 -1.66 -4.57
C TRP A 44 -16.95 -1.52 -3.63
N PHE A 45 -16.72 -2.51 -2.77
CA PHE A 45 -15.58 -2.48 -1.86
C PHE A 45 -14.26 -2.63 -2.62
N LEU A 46 -14.28 -3.41 -3.70
CA LEU A 46 -13.12 -3.52 -4.59
C LEU A 46 -12.75 -2.15 -5.16
N TYR A 47 -13.74 -1.44 -5.68
CA TYR A 47 -13.49 -0.12 -6.27
C TYR A 47 -13.07 0.89 -5.20
N LEU A 48 -13.68 0.84 -4.03
CA LEU A 48 -13.28 1.71 -2.93
C LEU A 48 -11.83 1.48 -2.54
N THR A 49 -11.43 0.22 -2.40
CA THR A 49 -10.05 -0.13 -2.08
C THR A 49 -9.09 0.39 -3.17
N GLY A 50 -9.51 0.26 -4.43
CA GLY A 50 -8.71 0.78 -5.53
C GLY A 50 -8.49 2.28 -5.45
N ILE A 51 -9.55 3.03 -5.14
CA ILE A 51 -9.46 4.48 -4.99
C ILE A 51 -8.50 4.82 -3.84
N ILE A 52 -8.61 4.12 -2.73
CA ILE A 52 -7.76 4.35 -1.57
C ILE A 52 -6.30 4.07 -1.92
N GLU A 53 -6.03 2.98 -2.62
CA GLU A 53 -4.67 2.62 -2.97
C GLU A 53 -4.05 3.59 -3.97
N VAL A 54 -4.80 4.01 -4.99
CA VAL A 54 -4.31 4.99 -5.96
C VAL A 54 -4.09 6.33 -5.25
N GLY A 55 -5.08 6.77 -4.47
CA GLY A 55 -4.96 8.04 -3.76
C GLY A 55 -3.82 8.04 -2.77
N GLY A 56 -3.70 6.97 -1.99
CA GLY A 56 -2.59 6.84 -1.04
C GLY A 56 -1.25 6.79 -1.72
N GLY A 57 -1.17 6.05 -2.84
CA GLY A 57 0.07 5.96 -3.61
C GLY A 57 0.47 7.32 -4.17
N ILE A 58 -0.48 8.09 -4.70
CA ILE A 58 -0.21 9.44 -5.17
C ILE A 58 0.29 10.32 -4.04
N CYS A 59 -0.30 10.19 -2.85
CA CYS A 59 0.12 10.97 -1.69
C CYS A 59 1.59 10.73 -1.35
N LEU A 60 2.11 9.54 -1.62
CA LEU A 60 3.52 9.25 -1.33
C LEU A 60 4.47 10.09 -2.18
N PHE A 61 4.00 10.62 -3.31
CA PHE A 61 4.82 11.48 -4.17
C PHE A 61 4.69 12.96 -3.80
N ILE A 62 3.78 13.30 -2.90
CA ILE A 62 3.53 14.69 -2.52
C ILE A 62 4.01 14.89 -1.10
N PRO A 63 5.10 15.64 -0.88
CA PRO A 63 5.70 15.76 0.46
C PRO A 63 4.73 16.13 1.56
N LYS A 64 3.80 17.04 1.30
CA LYS A 64 2.85 17.48 2.32
C LYS A 64 1.81 16.41 2.64
N ALA A 65 1.60 15.46 1.73
CA ALA A 65 0.56 14.44 1.90
C ALA A 65 1.14 13.08 2.26
N GLN A 66 2.46 12.94 2.32
CA GLN A 66 3.09 11.63 2.53
C GLN A 66 2.62 10.93 3.79
N PHE A 67 2.50 11.66 4.88
CA PHE A 67 2.08 11.07 6.13
C PHE A 67 0.66 10.48 6.02
N TYR A 68 -0.23 11.22 5.41
CA TYR A 68 -1.60 10.73 5.22
C TYR A 68 -1.64 9.51 4.33
N GLY A 69 -0.81 9.50 3.29
CA GLY A 69 -0.71 8.33 2.43
C GLY A 69 -0.24 7.10 3.20
N ILE A 70 0.78 7.27 4.05
CA ILE A 70 1.28 6.17 4.86
C ILE A 70 0.19 5.63 5.79
N VAL A 71 -0.53 6.51 6.46
CA VAL A 71 -1.59 6.09 7.39
C VAL A 71 -2.65 5.29 6.67
N VAL A 72 -3.15 5.83 5.57
CA VAL A 72 -4.23 5.20 4.82
C VAL A 72 -3.79 3.85 4.25
N LEU A 73 -2.60 3.83 3.64
CA LEU A 73 -2.09 2.59 3.05
C LEU A 73 -1.75 1.55 4.10
N SER A 74 -1.26 1.99 5.26
CA SER A 74 -0.96 1.07 6.36
C SER A 74 -2.22 0.38 6.86
N ILE A 75 -3.29 1.14 7.05
CA ILE A 75 -4.57 0.57 7.46
C ILE A 75 -5.05 -0.43 6.41
N THR A 76 -4.90 -0.08 5.14
CA THR A 76 -5.30 -0.96 4.04
C THR A 76 -4.48 -2.27 4.07
N MET A 77 -3.19 -2.17 4.33
CA MET A 77 -2.34 -3.37 4.39
C MET A 77 -2.66 -4.25 5.59
N VAL A 78 -3.00 -3.66 6.73
CA VAL A 78 -3.48 -4.44 7.87
C VAL A 78 -4.74 -5.21 7.48
N GLY A 79 -5.68 -4.54 6.82
CA GLY A 79 -6.89 -5.20 6.35
C GLY A 79 -6.60 -6.33 5.37
N ALA A 80 -5.67 -6.09 4.45
CA ALA A 80 -5.28 -7.11 3.47
C ALA A 80 -4.64 -8.31 4.16
N ALA A 81 -3.75 -8.06 5.13
CA ALA A 81 -3.10 -9.15 5.86
C ALA A 81 -4.12 -9.98 6.62
N LEU A 82 -5.06 -9.34 7.29
CA LEU A 82 -6.11 -10.03 8.02
C LEU A 82 -7.01 -10.83 7.07
N THR A 83 -7.27 -10.29 5.89
CA THR A 83 -8.07 -10.98 4.88
C THR A 83 -7.37 -12.26 4.42
N HIS A 84 -6.07 -12.18 4.11
CA HIS A 84 -5.33 -13.37 3.70
C HIS A 84 -5.26 -14.40 4.82
N LEU A 85 -5.08 -13.93 6.05
CA LEU A 85 -5.02 -14.83 7.20
C LEU A 85 -6.36 -15.54 7.38
N ARG A 86 -7.47 -14.80 7.30
CA ARG A 86 -8.81 -15.36 7.45
C ARG A 86 -9.11 -16.36 6.34
N ALA A 87 -8.66 -16.07 5.13
CA ALA A 87 -8.91 -16.92 3.98
C ALA A 87 -7.93 -18.10 3.89
N GLY A 88 -6.96 -18.19 4.79
CA GLY A 88 -5.98 -19.27 4.78
C GLY A 88 -4.95 -19.15 3.67
N GLU A 89 -4.76 -17.97 3.11
CA GLU A 89 -3.85 -17.74 1.99
C GLU A 89 -2.47 -17.38 2.52
N MET A 90 -1.79 -18.34 3.12
CA MET A 90 -0.54 -18.07 3.81
C MET A 90 0.60 -17.71 2.87
N SER A 91 0.53 -18.10 1.61
CA SER A 91 1.57 -17.69 0.64
C SER A 91 1.42 -16.23 0.24
N ALA A 92 0.22 -15.67 0.32
CA ALA A 92 -0.03 -14.27 -0.01
C ALA A 92 0.08 -13.36 1.21
N PHE A 93 -0.02 -13.92 2.41
CA PHE A 93 -0.01 -13.15 3.65
C PHE A 93 1.24 -12.28 3.83
N PRO A 94 2.46 -12.77 3.52
CA PRO A 94 3.66 -11.95 3.73
C PRO A 94 3.71 -10.64 2.91
N VAL A 95 3.03 -10.59 1.76
CA VAL A 95 3.11 -9.43 0.89
C VAL A 95 2.62 -8.15 1.57
N PRO A 96 1.38 -8.11 2.11
CA PRO A 96 0.94 -6.88 2.80
C PRO A 96 1.73 -6.63 4.08
N VAL A 97 2.23 -7.67 4.73
CA VAL A 97 3.04 -7.48 5.93
C VAL A 97 4.35 -6.77 5.59
N VAL A 98 5.02 -7.18 4.52
CA VAL A 98 6.26 -6.54 4.08
C VAL A 98 5.99 -5.10 3.67
N LEU A 99 4.93 -4.88 2.89
CA LEU A 99 4.57 -3.52 2.47
C LEU A 99 4.25 -2.63 3.67
N LEU A 100 3.56 -3.18 4.66
CA LEU A 100 3.27 -2.45 5.90
C LEU A 100 4.57 -2.07 6.61
N ALA A 101 5.50 -3.01 6.72
CA ALA A 101 6.79 -2.74 7.36
C ALA A 101 7.53 -1.62 6.65
N LEU A 102 7.54 -1.63 5.32
CA LEU A 102 8.20 -0.58 4.54
C LEU A 102 7.52 0.77 4.74
N LEU A 103 6.20 0.79 4.78
CA LEU A 103 5.47 2.03 5.04
C LEU A 103 5.79 2.58 6.42
N LEU A 104 5.87 1.71 7.42
CA LEU A 104 6.20 2.14 8.77
C LEU A 104 7.63 2.64 8.87
N MET A 105 8.56 2.03 8.10
CA MET A 105 9.92 2.53 8.02
C MET A 105 9.96 3.96 7.47
N LEU A 106 9.18 4.21 6.42
CA LEU A 106 9.11 5.56 5.87
C LEU A 106 8.52 6.54 6.87
N ALA A 107 7.50 6.12 7.61
CA ALA A 107 6.92 6.97 8.64
C ALA A 107 7.95 7.31 9.72
N TRP A 108 8.74 6.30 10.12
CA TRP A 108 9.78 6.51 11.12
C TRP A 108 10.81 7.53 10.63
N THR A 109 11.21 7.46 9.35
CA THR A 109 12.17 8.41 8.81
C THR A 109 11.64 9.83 8.75
N MET A 110 10.31 9.99 8.69
CA MET A 110 9.73 11.33 8.73
C MET A 110 9.82 11.95 10.11
N ARG A 111 9.69 11.12 11.15
CA ARG A 111 9.82 11.61 12.53
C ARG A 111 11.28 11.75 12.93
N HIS A 112 12.15 10.96 12.33
CA HIS A 112 13.58 10.97 12.61
C HIS A 112 14.31 11.17 11.29
N PRO A 113 14.18 12.38 10.71
CA PRO A 113 14.77 12.60 9.40
C PRO A 113 16.27 12.40 9.42
N VAL A 114 16.78 11.82 8.34
CA VAL A 114 18.22 11.66 8.20
C VAL A 114 18.85 13.03 8.14
N ARG A 115 19.91 13.22 8.95
CA ARG A 115 20.62 14.49 8.95
C ARG A 115 21.15 14.78 7.57
N LYS A 116 21.23 16.05 7.27
CA LYS A 116 21.67 16.46 5.94
C LYS A 116 23.14 16.40 5.77
N ASP A 117 23.87 15.84 6.37
CA ASP A 117 25.31 15.83 6.24
C ASP A 117 25.81 15.29 4.97
#